data_c0185d78e7a6e2179d1019192f7db4ae
#
_entry.id   c0185d78e7a6e2179d1019192f7db4ae
#
_cell.length_a   1.000
_cell.length_b   1.000
_cell.length_c   1.000
_cell.angle_alpha   90.00
_cell.angle_beta   90.00
_cell.angle_gamma   90.00
#
_symmetry.space_group_name_H-M   'P 1'
#
loop_
_entity.id
_entity.type
_entity.pdbx_description
1 polymer ?
#
loop_
_entity_poly.entity_id
_entity_poly.type
_entity_poly.pdbx_seq_one_letter_code
_entity_poly.pdbx_strand_id
1 'polypeptide(L)'
;MFAMRALLLTLFAVVCLPLFAAEPSNERDAPQLYRRYCVSCHGNDGKAKTSKGKFSHARDLSDPQWQDEVSDARIFNSIMNGRSERGNMPQFNSKLDEKEVNSLVDFVRKLKGPKQ
;
A
#
# COMPACT_ATOMS: atom_id res chain seq x y z
N MET A 1 76.35 16.62 -19.15
CA MET A 1 75.87 15.26 -18.92
C MET A 1 75.00 15.29 -17.72
N PHE A 2 73.76 15.74 -17.91
CA PHE A 2 72.79 15.77 -16.82
C PHE A 2 71.54 14.95 -17.27
N ALA A 3 71.38 13.81 -16.61
CA ALA A 3 70.21 12.96 -16.78
C ALA A 3 69.01 13.59 -16.07
N MET A 4 68.07 14.09 -16.82
CA MET A 4 66.82 14.66 -16.31
C MET A 4 65.78 13.53 -16.16
N ARG A 5 65.63 13.06 -14.96
CA ARG A 5 64.57 12.08 -14.60
C ARG A 5 63.23 12.78 -14.57
N ALA A 6 62.41 12.56 -15.60
CA ALA A 6 61.02 12.97 -15.59
C ALA A 6 60.24 12.08 -14.63
N LEU A 7 59.79 12.65 -13.51
CA LEU A 7 58.91 12.02 -12.55
C LEU A 7 57.46 12.13 -13.05
N LEU A 8 56.95 11.06 -13.62
CA LEU A 8 55.52 10.96 -13.99
C LEU A 8 54.68 10.76 -12.73
N LEU A 9 54.10 11.85 -12.25
CA LEU A 9 53.04 11.80 -11.24
C LEU A 9 51.71 11.40 -11.91
N THR A 10 51.39 10.13 -11.83
CA THR A 10 50.05 9.62 -12.18
C THR A 10 49.06 10.00 -11.08
N LEU A 11 48.24 11.01 -11.37
CA LEU A 11 47.14 11.42 -10.52
C LEU A 11 46.01 10.39 -10.60
N PHE A 12 45.94 9.53 -9.60
CA PHE A 12 44.86 8.56 -9.48
C PHE A 12 43.60 9.30 -8.95
N ALA A 13 42.73 9.74 -9.85
CA ALA A 13 41.43 10.32 -9.48
C ALA A 13 40.54 9.20 -8.96
N VAL A 14 40.41 9.09 -7.63
CA VAL A 14 39.44 8.24 -6.98
C VAL A 14 38.08 8.88 -7.19
N VAL A 15 37.33 8.38 -8.18
CA VAL A 15 35.93 8.72 -8.39
C VAL A 15 35.14 8.05 -7.27
N CYS A 16 34.86 8.83 -6.22
CA CYS A 16 33.95 8.42 -5.15
C CYS A 16 32.51 8.49 -5.70
N LEU A 17 32.00 7.39 -6.26
CA LEU A 17 30.59 7.26 -6.58
C LEU A 17 29.81 7.24 -5.25
N PRO A 18 28.85 8.16 -5.03
CA PRO A 18 27.96 8.02 -3.89
C PRO A 18 27.13 6.75 -4.10
N LEU A 19 27.33 5.76 -3.25
CA LEU A 19 26.39 4.68 -3.07
C LEU A 19 25.12 5.32 -2.51
N PHE A 20 24.14 5.56 -3.37
CA PHE A 20 22.77 5.82 -2.94
C PHE A 20 22.29 4.50 -2.30
N ALA A 21 22.54 4.34 -1.02
CA ALA A 21 21.83 3.38 -0.20
C ALA A 21 20.39 3.87 -0.19
N ALA A 22 19.51 3.18 -0.94
CA ALA A 22 18.07 3.33 -0.78
C ALA A 22 17.78 3.01 0.69
N GLU A 23 17.43 4.02 1.49
CA GLU A 23 16.92 3.83 2.83
C GLU A 23 15.79 2.82 2.75
N PRO A 24 15.74 1.77 3.59
CA PRO A 24 14.58 0.91 3.65
C PRO A 24 13.41 1.80 4.06
N SER A 25 12.57 2.15 3.10
CA SER A 25 11.32 2.84 3.40
C SER A 25 10.57 1.91 4.35
N ASN A 26 10.32 2.36 5.58
CA ASN A 26 9.45 1.69 6.53
C ASN A 26 7.99 1.80 6.06
N GLU A 27 7.81 1.64 4.76
CA GLU A 27 6.53 1.69 4.07
C GLU A 27 5.82 0.36 4.31
N ARG A 28 4.78 0.43 5.11
CA ARG A 28 3.93 -0.74 5.34
C ARG A 28 3.23 -1.11 4.03
N ASP A 29 3.45 -2.33 3.57
CA ASP A 29 2.82 -2.81 2.34
C ASP A 29 1.30 -3.03 2.51
N ALA A 30 0.55 -2.93 1.44
CA ALA A 30 -0.90 -3.06 1.46
C ALA A 30 -1.40 -4.40 2.04
N PRO A 31 -0.78 -5.57 1.78
CA PRO A 31 -1.14 -6.82 2.45
C PRO A 31 -0.99 -6.77 3.97
N GLN A 32 0.05 -6.12 4.50
CA GLN A 32 0.26 -5.97 5.95
C GLN A 32 -0.79 -5.03 6.55
N LEU A 33 -1.06 -3.91 5.88
CA LEU A 33 -2.08 -2.94 6.29
C LEU A 33 -3.48 -3.58 6.29
N TYR A 34 -3.80 -4.34 5.24
CA TYR A 34 -5.07 -5.04 5.14
C TYR A 34 -5.24 -6.07 6.27
N ARG A 35 -4.22 -6.89 6.54
CA ARG A 35 -4.25 -7.84 7.66
C ARG A 35 -4.47 -7.14 8.99
N ARG A 36 -3.84 -5.99 9.20
CA ARG A 36 -3.89 -5.27 10.48
C ARG A 36 -5.23 -4.59 10.71
N TYR A 37 -5.81 -3.98 9.70
CA TYR A 37 -6.94 -3.05 9.86
C TYR A 37 -8.25 -3.52 9.24
N CYS A 38 -8.23 -4.43 8.27
CA CYS A 38 -9.40 -4.73 7.44
C CYS A 38 -9.93 -6.16 7.63
N VAL A 39 -9.05 -7.15 7.83
CA VAL A 39 -9.38 -8.57 7.88
C VAL A 39 -10.43 -8.91 8.94
N SER A 40 -10.42 -8.24 10.09
CA SER A 40 -11.36 -8.54 11.17
C SER A 40 -12.83 -8.41 10.74
N CYS A 41 -13.13 -7.51 9.81
CA CYS A 41 -14.46 -7.33 9.23
C CYS A 41 -14.59 -7.93 7.83
N HIS A 42 -13.63 -7.63 6.93
CA HIS A 42 -13.73 -8.02 5.52
C HIS A 42 -13.25 -9.45 5.23
N GLY A 43 -12.53 -10.09 6.16
CA GLY A 43 -11.95 -11.42 5.95
C GLY A 43 -10.68 -11.39 5.09
N ASN A 44 -9.89 -12.47 5.10
CA ASN A 44 -8.69 -12.59 4.26
C ASN A 44 -9.02 -12.62 2.75
N ASP A 45 -10.20 -13.11 2.41
CA ASP A 45 -10.71 -13.22 1.04
C ASP A 45 -11.59 -12.02 0.61
N GLY A 46 -11.82 -11.06 1.50
CA GLY A 46 -12.65 -9.88 1.27
C GLY A 46 -14.16 -10.14 1.32
N LYS A 47 -14.61 -11.37 1.57
CA LYS A 47 -16.04 -11.76 1.49
C LYS A 47 -16.89 -11.34 2.69
N ALA A 48 -16.31 -10.68 3.67
CA ALA A 48 -16.98 -10.18 4.88
C ALA A 48 -17.77 -11.26 5.66
N LYS A 49 -17.33 -12.52 5.59
CA LYS A 49 -17.99 -13.65 6.26
C LYS A 49 -17.56 -13.84 7.73
N THR A 50 -16.76 -12.94 8.28
CA THR A 50 -16.38 -12.94 9.69
C THR A 50 -17.57 -12.57 10.59
N SER A 51 -17.56 -12.99 11.85
CA SER A 51 -18.61 -12.59 12.79
C SER A 51 -18.71 -11.07 12.95
N LYS A 52 -17.56 -10.38 13.03
CA LYS A 52 -17.51 -8.93 13.12
C LYS A 52 -18.00 -8.27 11.83
N GLY A 53 -17.65 -8.81 10.67
CA GLY A 53 -18.12 -8.31 9.37
C GLY A 53 -19.62 -8.40 9.22
N LYS A 54 -20.24 -9.53 9.64
CA LYS A 54 -21.69 -9.70 9.64
C LYS A 54 -22.38 -8.72 10.57
N PHE A 55 -21.86 -8.54 11.78
CA PHE A 55 -22.40 -7.59 12.76
C PHE A 55 -22.28 -6.14 12.27
N SER A 56 -21.17 -5.77 11.64
CA SER A 56 -20.91 -4.43 11.13
C SER A 56 -21.50 -4.17 9.73
N HIS A 57 -22.18 -5.14 9.13
CA HIS A 57 -22.65 -5.10 7.74
C HIS A 57 -21.53 -4.72 6.75
N ALA A 58 -20.35 -5.32 6.95
CA ALA A 58 -19.20 -5.06 6.09
C ALA A 58 -19.47 -5.49 4.65
N ARG A 59 -18.99 -4.70 3.69
CA ARG A 59 -19.12 -4.99 2.26
C ARG A 59 -18.30 -6.22 1.88
N ASP A 60 -18.86 -7.09 1.06
CA ASP A 60 -18.11 -8.09 0.31
C ASP A 60 -17.29 -7.38 -0.77
N LEU A 61 -15.97 -7.31 -0.53
CA LEU A 61 -15.02 -6.66 -1.44
C LEU A 61 -14.71 -7.51 -2.68
N SER A 62 -15.06 -8.80 -2.65
CA SER A 62 -14.83 -9.70 -3.77
C SER A 62 -16.00 -9.71 -4.78
N ASP A 63 -17.13 -9.08 -4.45
CA ASP A 63 -18.30 -9.00 -5.32
C ASP A 63 -17.96 -8.29 -6.64
N PRO A 64 -18.01 -8.99 -7.78
CA PRO A 64 -17.60 -8.44 -9.06
C PRO A 64 -18.53 -7.31 -9.55
N GLN A 65 -19.83 -7.35 -9.24
CA GLN A 65 -20.75 -6.29 -9.62
C GLN A 65 -20.42 -5.01 -8.86
N TRP A 66 -20.27 -5.09 -7.56
CA TRP A 66 -19.87 -3.94 -6.75
C TRP A 66 -18.51 -3.37 -7.19
N GLN A 67 -17.53 -4.23 -7.51
CA GLN A 67 -16.22 -3.81 -8.01
C GLN A 67 -16.29 -3.05 -9.33
N ASP A 68 -17.25 -3.39 -10.20
CA ASP A 68 -17.46 -2.70 -11.48
C ASP A 68 -18.17 -1.34 -11.29
N GLU A 69 -19.02 -1.22 -10.29
CA GLU A 69 -19.80 -0.01 -10.02
C GLU A 69 -19.10 1.01 -9.13
N VAL A 70 -18.19 0.56 -8.24
CA VAL A 70 -17.51 1.44 -7.29
C VAL A 70 -16.29 2.11 -7.91
N SER A 71 -16.12 3.42 -7.69
CA SER A 71 -14.90 4.13 -8.09
C SER A 71 -13.79 3.98 -7.05
N ASP A 72 -12.52 4.12 -7.49
CA ASP A 72 -11.36 4.14 -6.59
C ASP A 72 -11.46 5.26 -5.57
N ALA A 73 -11.91 6.44 -6.00
CA ALA A 73 -12.15 7.58 -5.10
C ALA A 73 -13.16 7.24 -3.99
N ARG A 74 -14.20 6.45 -4.30
CA ARG A 74 -15.17 6.03 -3.29
C ARG A 74 -14.59 5.02 -2.31
N ILE A 75 -13.75 4.09 -2.78
CA ILE A 75 -13.02 3.15 -1.90
C ILE A 75 -12.08 3.95 -1.00
N PHE A 76 -11.27 4.85 -1.57
CA PHE A 76 -10.36 5.73 -0.86
C PHE A 76 -11.07 6.52 0.25
N ASN A 77 -12.15 7.22 -0.11
CA ASN A 77 -12.91 8.02 0.85
C ASN A 77 -13.57 7.16 1.95
N SER A 78 -14.00 5.94 1.63
CA SER A 78 -14.54 5.03 2.63
C SER A 78 -13.49 4.60 3.65
N ILE A 79 -12.25 4.39 3.24
CA ILE A 79 -11.14 4.06 4.15
C ILE A 79 -10.77 5.28 4.99
N MET A 80 -10.60 6.44 4.37
CA MET A 80 -10.20 7.66 5.07
C MET A 80 -11.24 8.11 6.10
N ASN A 81 -12.50 8.17 5.71
CA ASN A 81 -13.56 8.83 6.47
C ASN A 81 -14.54 7.85 7.15
N GLY A 82 -14.40 6.55 6.89
CA GLY A 82 -15.34 5.56 7.37
C GLY A 82 -16.71 5.63 6.68
N ARG A 83 -17.62 4.76 7.10
CA ARG A 83 -19.01 4.72 6.63
C ARG A 83 -19.95 4.31 7.74
N SER A 84 -20.98 5.11 7.97
CA SER A 84 -22.01 4.85 8.97
C SER A 84 -23.41 4.65 8.38
N GLU A 85 -23.62 4.94 7.10
CA GLU A 85 -24.95 4.93 6.48
C GLU A 85 -25.56 3.55 6.30
N ARG A 86 -24.73 2.53 6.05
CA ARG A 86 -25.15 1.13 5.81
C ARG A 86 -24.28 0.12 6.54
N GLY A 87 -23.62 0.52 7.59
CA GLY A 87 -22.70 -0.31 8.34
C GLY A 87 -21.81 0.53 9.25
N ASN A 88 -20.92 -0.12 9.96
CA ASN A 88 -20.01 0.51 10.91
C ASN A 88 -18.55 0.35 10.47
N MET A 89 -18.16 0.97 9.37
CA MET A 89 -16.77 1.03 8.97
C MET A 89 -16.10 2.24 9.63
N PRO A 90 -15.09 2.03 10.49
CA PRO A 90 -14.39 3.14 11.13
C PRO A 90 -13.55 3.92 10.13
N GLN A 91 -13.24 5.18 10.46
CA GLN A 91 -12.28 6.00 9.73
C GLN A 91 -10.84 5.61 10.07
N PHE A 92 -9.95 5.71 9.09
CA PHE A 92 -8.53 5.37 9.25
C PHE A 92 -7.57 6.53 9.01
N ASN A 93 -8.06 7.73 8.76
CA ASN A 93 -7.26 8.93 8.46
C ASN A 93 -6.24 9.31 9.56
N SER A 94 -6.43 8.86 10.80
CA SER A 94 -5.47 9.05 11.90
C SER A 94 -4.40 7.95 11.98
N LYS A 95 -4.53 6.87 11.20
CA LYS A 95 -3.68 5.67 11.26
C LYS A 95 -2.94 5.38 9.96
N LEU A 96 -3.46 5.88 8.86
CA LEU A 96 -2.97 5.66 7.50
C LEU A 96 -2.81 7.00 6.79
N ASP A 97 -1.74 7.13 6.04
CA ASP A 97 -1.56 8.24 5.12
C ASP A 97 -2.22 7.95 3.75
N GLU A 98 -2.29 8.98 2.89
CA GLU A 98 -2.92 8.86 1.58
C GLU A 98 -2.25 7.84 0.67
N LYS A 99 -0.92 7.67 0.77
CA LYS A 99 -0.16 6.70 -0.03
C LYS A 99 -0.51 5.28 0.38
N GLU A 100 -0.57 5.02 1.68
CA GLU A 100 -1.00 3.73 2.23
C GLU A 100 -2.45 3.42 1.85
N VAL A 101 -3.34 4.41 1.88
CA VAL A 101 -4.75 4.23 1.48
C VAL A 101 -4.86 3.96 -0.02
N ASN A 102 -4.09 4.63 -0.89
CA ASN A 102 -4.06 4.32 -2.32
C ASN A 102 -3.57 2.88 -2.57
N SER A 103 -2.53 2.44 -1.85
CA SER A 103 -2.05 1.05 -1.93
C SER A 103 -3.14 0.04 -1.50
N LEU A 104 -3.94 0.39 -0.51
CA LEU A 104 -5.09 -0.42 -0.08
C LEU A 104 -6.22 -0.43 -1.13
N VAL A 105 -6.47 0.66 -1.84
CA VAL A 105 -7.42 0.68 -2.96
C VAL A 105 -7.00 -0.33 -4.02
N ASP A 106 -5.72 -0.33 -4.42
CA ASP A 106 -5.17 -1.30 -5.38
C ASP A 106 -5.29 -2.74 -4.86
N PHE A 107 -5.06 -2.95 -3.56
CA PHE A 107 -5.21 -4.26 -2.93
C PHE A 107 -6.68 -4.74 -2.97
N VAL A 108 -7.63 -3.86 -2.64
CA VAL A 108 -9.07 -4.17 -2.70
C VAL A 108 -9.48 -4.54 -4.13
N ARG A 109 -8.95 -3.88 -5.15
CA ARG A 109 -9.21 -4.24 -6.55
C ARG A 109 -8.77 -5.67 -6.91
N LYS A 110 -7.69 -6.15 -6.31
CA LYS A 110 -7.20 -7.52 -6.52
C LYS A 110 -8.07 -8.59 -5.85
N LEU A 111 -8.93 -8.21 -4.92
CA LEU A 111 -9.87 -9.14 -4.28
C LEU A 111 -11.08 -9.50 -5.15
N LYS A 112 -11.28 -8.81 -6.29
CA LYS A 112 -12.41 -9.06 -7.19
C LYS A 112 -12.50 -10.53 -7.59
N GLY A 113 -13.65 -11.14 -7.30
CA GLY A 113 -13.96 -12.51 -7.69
C GLY A 113 -14.36 -12.63 -9.16
N PRO A 114 -14.50 -13.87 -9.67
CA PRO A 114 -15.02 -14.11 -11.01
C PRO A 114 -16.50 -13.66 -11.11
N LYS A 115 -16.90 -13.21 -12.29
CA LYS A 115 -18.34 -13.00 -12.60
C LYS A 115 -19.03 -14.35 -12.59
N GLN A 116 -20.11 -14.47 -11.84
CA GLN A 116 -20.99 -15.65 -11.84
C GLN A 116 -21.96 -15.55 -13.00
#